data_8addca55e609f64eb66436451cca59e2
#
_entry.id   8addca55e609f64eb66436451cca59e2
#
_cell.length_a   1.000
_cell.length_b   1.000
_cell.length_c   1.000
_cell.angle_alpha   90.00
_cell.angle_beta   90.00
_cell.angle_gamma   90.00
#
_symmetry.space_group_name_H-M   'P 1'
#
loop_
_entity.id
_entity.type
_entity.pdbx_description
1 polymer ?
#
loop_
_entity_poly.entity_id
_entity_poly.type
_entity_poly.pdbx_seq_one_letter_code
_entity_poly.pdbx_strand_id
1 'polypeptide(L)'
;MNAMEQKNKMVIYQVFPRWFGNLRPSPVMNGSLAENGVGKFSAFPPLALSKIKELGVTHVWYTGVIEHATKTDYTMFGIRKDHSAVVKGKAGSPYAIKDYYDIDPDLADNIQNRMS
;
A
#
# COMPACT_ATOMS: atom_id res chain seq x y z
N MET A 1 -8.12 17.04 33.46
CA MET A 1 -7.90 15.68 32.96
C MET A 1 -6.41 15.36 33.00
N ASN A 2 -6.05 14.25 33.60
CA ASN A 2 -4.65 13.90 33.69
C ASN A 2 -4.19 13.11 32.45
N ALA A 3 -2.86 13.01 32.25
CA ALA A 3 -2.30 12.34 31.08
C ALA A 3 -2.64 10.84 31.01
N MET A 4 -2.97 10.21 32.12
CA MET A 4 -3.31 8.79 32.14
C MET A 4 -4.67 8.50 31.49
N GLU A 5 -5.63 9.41 31.61
CA GLU A 5 -6.94 9.26 30.98
C GLU A 5 -6.83 9.36 29.46
N GLN A 6 -5.92 10.19 28.96
CA GLN A 6 -5.68 10.34 27.52
C GLN A 6 -5.00 9.11 26.90
N LYS A 7 -4.22 8.36 27.67
CA LYS A 7 -3.50 7.19 27.17
C LYS A 7 -4.41 6.08 26.67
N ASN A 8 -5.64 6.03 27.16
CA ASN A 8 -6.58 4.97 26.79
C ASN A 8 -7.33 5.26 25.49
N LYS A 9 -7.15 6.47 24.93
CA LYS A 9 -7.82 6.86 23.70
C LYS A 9 -6.95 6.57 22.51
N MET A 10 -7.41 5.63 21.67
CA MET A 10 -6.74 5.29 20.41
C MET A 10 -7.45 5.98 19.27
N VAL A 11 -6.70 6.65 18.40
CA VAL A 11 -7.20 7.27 17.18
C VAL A 11 -6.43 6.69 16.00
N ILE A 12 -7.13 5.95 15.15
CA ILE A 12 -6.54 5.22 14.03
C ILE A 12 -6.81 5.96 12.72
N TYR A 13 -5.75 6.23 11.98
CA TYR A 13 -5.83 6.75 10.61
C TYR A 13 -5.55 5.59 9.66
N GLN A 14 -6.58 5.14 8.95
CA GLN A 14 -6.43 4.11 7.93
C GLN A 14 -5.98 4.76 6.63
N VAL A 15 -4.94 4.21 6.01
CA VAL A 15 -4.40 4.70 4.74
C VAL A 15 -4.20 3.53 3.77
N PHE A 16 -4.49 3.79 2.50
CA PHE A 16 -4.26 2.84 1.43
C PHE A 16 -3.06 3.31 0.62
N PRO A 17 -1.86 2.71 0.83
CA PRO A 17 -0.63 3.19 0.20
C PRO A 17 -0.70 3.27 -1.32
N ARG A 18 -1.45 2.37 -1.96
CA ARG A 18 -1.62 2.40 -3.41
C ARG A 18 -2.16 3.74 -3.91
N TRP A 19 -2.99 4.40 -3.13
CA TRP A 19 -3.59 5.69 -3.49
C TRP A 19 -2.85 6.88 -2.87
N PHE A 20 -2.39 6.72 -1.65
CA PHE A 20 -1.66 7.78 -0.95
C PHE A 20 -0.36 8.10 -1.71
N GLY A 21 -0.18 9.36 -2.09
CA GLY A 21 0.98 9.77 -2.88
C GLY A 21 0.90 9.46 -4.37
N ASN A 22 -0.16 8.81 -4.84
CA ASN A 22 -0.38 8.63 -6.28
C ASN A 22 -0.95 9.91 -6.88
N LEU A 23 -0.17 10.54 -7.78
CA LEU A 23 -0.51 11.83 -8.35
C LEU A 23 -1.20 11.74 -9.72
N ARG A 24 -1.55 10.56 -10.20
CA ARG A 24 -2.26 10.40 -11.47
C ARG A 24 -3.70 10.90 -11.34
N PRO A 25 -4.10 11.92 -12.13
CA PRO A 25 -5.39 12.60 -11.91
C PRO A 25 -6.61 11.86 -12.46
N SER A 26 -6.43 11.03 -13.48
CA SER A 26 -7.55 10.43 -14.22
C SER A 26 -7.33 8.93 -14.39
N PRO A 27 -7.87 8.11 -13.49
CA PRO A 27 -7.71 6.67 -13.60
C PRO A 27 -8.47 6.09 -14.80
N VAL A 28 -7.87 5.08 -15.43
CA VAL A 28 -8.47 4.31 -16.51
C VAL A 28 -8.97 3.00 -15.93
N MET A 29 -10.21 2.63 -16.24
CA MET A 29 -10.76 1.36 -15.78
C MET A 29 -9.91 0.20 -16.27
N ASN A 30 -9.49 -0.68 -15.35
CA ASN A 30 -8.59 -1.80 -15.63
C ASN A 30 -7.28 -1.38 -16.30
N GLY A 31 -6.82 -0.15 -16.06
CA GLY A 31 -5.58 0.38 -16.62
C GLY A 31 -4.34 -0.28 -16.04
N SER A 32 -3.24 -0.14 -16.76
CA SER A 32 -1.91 -0.59 -16.32
C SER A 32 -1.34 0.32 -15.23
N LEU A 33 -0.23 -0.10 -14.64
CA LEU A 33 0.53 0.75 -13.72
C LEU A 33 1.01 2.04 -14.39
N ALA A 34 1.39 1.95 -15.68
CA ALA A 34 1.83 3.13 -16.43
C ALA A 34 0.70 4.14 -16.62
N GLU A 35 -0.53 3.66 -16.80
CA GLU A 35 -1.70 4.51 -17.00
C GLU A 35 -2.19 5.12 -15.69
N ASN A 36 -2.36 4.30 -14.67
CA ASN A 36 -2.99 4.72 -13.42
C ASN A 36 -1.99 5.16 -12.33
N GLY A 37 -0.74 4.75 -12.47
CA GLY A 37 0.24 4.95 -11.41
C GLY A 37 -0.04 4.09 -10.19
N VAL A 38 0.79 4.23 -9.18
CA VAL A 38 0.64 3.57 -7.89
C VAL A 38 1.40 4.37 -6.84
N GLY A 39 0.83 4.48 -5.64
CA GLY A 39 1.54 5.05 -4.50
C GLY A 39 2.69 4.14 -4.07
N LYS A 40 3.73 4.74 -3.49
CA LYS A 40 4.92 4.03 -3.02
C LYS A 40 5.11 4.24 -1.53
N PHE A 41 5.87 3.35 -0.89
CA PHE A 41 6.21 3.54 0.53
C PHE A 41 6.97 4.84 0.79
N SER A 42 7.73 5.33 -0.18
CA SER A 42 8.42 6.62 -0.09
C SER A 42 7.49 7.83 0.04
N ALA A 43 6.18 7.65 -0.18
CA ALA A 43 5.19 8.71 0.05
C ALA A 43 4.93 8.99 1.53
N PHE A 44 5.55 8.24 2.45
CA PHE A 44 5.40 8.41 3.90
C PHE A 44 6.68 8.91 4.57
N PRO A 45 7.27 10.02 4.11
CA PRO A 45 8.43 10.60 4.80
C PRO A 45 8.00 11.19 6.17
N PRO A 46 8.97 11.52 7.05
CA PRO A 46 8.65 12.08 8.37
C PRO A 46 7.69 13.26 8.33
N LEU A 47 7.78 14.12 7.31
CA LEU A 47 6.87 15.27 7.18
C LEU A 47 5.41 14.81 7.00
N ALA A 48 5.15 13.83 6.14
CA ALA A 48 3.80 13.32 5.91
C ALA A 48 3.23 12.69 7.20
N LEU A 49 4.03 11.90 7.90
CA LEU A 49 3.63 11.27 9.16
C LEU A 49 3.36 12.32 10.25
N SER A 50 4.17 13.39 10.30
CA SER A 50 3.94 14.50 11.22
C SER A 50 2.61 15.20 10.95
N LYS A 51 2.25 15.39 9.70
CA LYS A 51 0.97 15.99 9.32
C LYS A 51 -0.21 15.12 9.75
N ILE A 52 -0.11 13.83 9.60
CA ILE A 52 -1.12 12.89 10.08
C ILE A 52 -1.22 12.97 11.61
N LYS A 53 -0.09 13.01 12.31
CA LYS A 53 -0.03 13.11 13.76
C LYS A 53 -0.70 14.40 14.28
N GLU A 54 -0.59 15.50 13.56
CA GLU A 54 -1.23 16.77 13.92
C GLU A 54 -2.76 16.66 14.03
N LEU A 55 -3.37 15.65 13.39
CA LEU A 55 -4.81 15.39 13.48
C LEU A 55 -5.21 14.71 14.80
N GLY A 56 -4.27 14.43 15.70
CA GLY A 56 -4.53 13.71 16.93
C GLY A 56 -4.47 12.20 16.78
N VAL A 57 -3.91 11.71 15.69
CA VAL A 57 -3.80 10.27 15.39
C VAL A 57 -2.70 9.65 16.24
N THR A 58 -3.01 8.47 16.80
CA THR A 58 -2.04 7.69 17.58
C THR A 58 -1.46 6.52 16.80
N HIS A 59 -2.19 6.01 15.83
CA HIS A 59 -1.81 4.82 15.03
C HIS A 59 -2.15 5.02 13.58
N VAL A 60 -1.26 4.55 12.70
CA VAL A 60 -1.52 4.48 11.26
C VAL A 60 -1.76 3.02 10.87
N TRP A 61 -2.88 2.76 10.23
CA TRP A 61 -3.22 1.45 9.69
C TRP A 61 -2.95 1.43 8.19
N TYR A 62 -1.86 0.80 7.77
CA TYR A 62 -1.53 0.63 6.37
C TYR A 62 -2.30 -0.55 5.78
N THR A 63 -3.25 -0.26 4.91
CA THR A 63 -4.08 -1.27 4.24
C THR A 63 -3.48 -1.67 2.91
N GLY A 64 -3.44 -2.98 2.62
CA GLY A 64 -3.03 -3.48 1.31
C GLY A 64 -1.53 -3.51 1.08
N VAL A 65 -0.74 -3.68 2.14
CA VAL A 65 0.74 -3.72 2.04
C VAL A 65 1.28 -5.13 1.83
N ILE A 66 0.51 -6.15 2.18
CA ILE A 66 0.93 -7.56 2.01
C ILE A 66 0.78 -7.96 0.55
N GLU A 67 1.70 -8.78 0.04
CA GLU A 67 1.69 -9.23 -1.34
C GLU A 67 0.36 -9.90 -1.71
N HIS A 68 -0.31 -9.39 -2.72
CA HIS A 68 -1.56 -9.93 -3.25
C HIS A 68 -1.42 -10.31 -4.73
N ALA A 69 -2.38 -11.07 -5.25
CA ALA A 69 -2.39 -11.49 -6.65
C ALA A 69 -2.50 -10.27 -7.59
N THR A 70 -1.73 -10.29 -8.67
CA THR A 70 -1.67 -9.23 -9.68
C THR A 70 -1.44 -9.82 -11.07
N LYS A 71 -1.83 -9.10 -12.11
CA LYS A 71 -1.49 -9.45 -13.50
C LYS A 71 -0.14 -8.91 -13.93
N THR A 72 0.48 -8.05 -13.15
CA THR A 72 1.83 -7.56 -13.44
C THR A 72 2.82 -8.72 -13.31
N ASP A 73 3.73 -8.82 -14.29
CA ASP A 73 4.74 -9.88 -14.30
C ASP A 73 5.96 -9.44 -13.48
N TYR A 74 6.15 -10.09 -12.35
CA TYR A 74 7.30 -9.90 -11.47
C TYR A 74 8.22 -11.13 -11.42
N THR A 75 8.12 -12.02 -12.43
CA THR A 75 8.90 -13.27 -12.43
C THR A 75 10.41 -13.02 -12.44
N MET A 76 10.86 -11.91 -13.01
CA MET A 76 12.27 -11.51 -12.97
C MET A 76 12.79 -11.25 -11.56
N PHE A 77 11.90 -11.03 -10.60
CA PHE A 77 12.23 -10.83 -9.18
C PHE A 77 11.92 -12.07 -8.33
N GLY A 78 11.69 -13.20 -8.95
CA GLY A 78 11.41 -14.46 -8.28
C GLY A 78 9.97 -14.61 -7.77
N ILE A 79 9.09 -13.73 -8.18
CA ILE A 79 7.66 -13.77 -7.79
C ILE A 79 6.88 -14.56 -8.85
N ARG A 80 6.17 -15.61 -8.41
CA ARG A 80 5.38 -16.46 -9.29
C ARG A 80 4.21 -15.70 -9.89
N LYS A 81 3.93 -15.95 -11.17
CA LYS A 81 2.73 -15.43 -11.84
C LYS A 81 1.46 -15.99 -11.21
N ASP A 82 0.42 -15.17 -11.25
CA ASP A 82 -0.91 -15.55 -10.76
C ASP A 82 -1.83 -15.92 -11.92
N HIS A 83 -2.75 -16.83 -11.64
CA HIS A 83 -3.81 -17.16 -12.60
C HIS A 83 -4.73 -15.95 -12.76
N SER A 84 -5.05 -15.59 -14.01
CA SER A 84 -5.84 -14.38 -14.29
C SER A 84 -7.21 -14.37 -13.62
N ALA A 85 -7.80 -15.55 -13.36
CA ALA A 85 -9.11 -15.67 -12.73
C ALA A 85 -9.13 -15.21 -11.26
N VAL A 86 -7.96 -15.18 -10.59
CA VAL A 86 -7.88 -14.72 -9.18
C VAL A 86 -7.51 -13.26 -9.05
N VAL A 87 -7.36 -12.54 -10.18
CA VAL A 87 -6.92 -11.15 -10.21
C VAL A 87 -8.05 -10.25 -10.70
N LYS A 88 -8.52 -9.36 -9.84
CA LYS A 88 -9.52 -8.36 -10.19
C LYS A 88 -8.85 -7.22 -10.96
N GLY A 89 -9.29 -6.96 -12.21
CA GLY A 89 -8.65 -5.98 -13.08
C GLY A 89 -7.23 -6.40 -13.41
N LYS A 90 -6.28 -5.47 -13.39
CA LYS A 90 -4.85 -5.74 -13.57
C LYS A 90 -4.06 -5.70 -12.27
N ALA A 91 -4.40 -4.76 -11.40
CA ALA A 91 -3.72 -4.57 -10.12
C ALA A 91 -4.07 -5.66 -9.10
N GLY A 92 -5.25 -6.24 -9.19
CA GLY A 92 -5.75 -7.18 -8.22
C GLY A 92 -6.39 -6.53 -7.00
N SER A 93 -6.95 -7.35 -6.11
CA SER A 93 -7.53 -6.90 -4.85
C SER A 93 -6.50 -6.98 -3.73
N PRO A 94 -6.36 -5.96 -2.88
CA PRO A 94 -5.45 -6.00 -1.74
C PRO A 94 -5.84 -7.06 -0.70
N TYR A 95 -7.01 -7.64 -0.81
CA TYR A 95 -7.49 -8.70 0.06
C TYR A 95 -7.27 -10.12 -0.50
N ALA A 96 -6.83 -10.23 -1.76
CA ALA A 96 -6.48 -11.52 -2.39
C ALA A 96 -5.02 -11.86 -2.10
N ILE A 97 -4.70 -12.08 -0.82
CA ILE A 97 -3.34 -12.30 -0.34
C ILE A 97 -2.72 -13.52 -1.01
N LYS A 98 -1.50 -13.36 -1.49
CA LYS A 98 -0.72 -14.40 -2.15
C LYS A 98 0.39 -14.93 -1.24
N ASP A 99 1.08 -14.04 -0.54
CA ASP A 99 2.19 -14.39 0.35
C ASP A 99 2.17 -13.45 1.56
N TYR A 100 1.91 -14.02 2.74
CA TYR A 100 1.89 -13.27 3.99
C TYR A 100 3.28 -12.85 4.49
N TYR A 101 4.34 -13.40 3.91
CA TYR A 101 5.72 -13.13 4.30
C TYR A 101 6.41 -12.13 3.36
N ASP A 102 5.66 -11.54 2.43
CA ASP A 102 6.20 -10.58 1.48
C ASP A 102 5.26 -9.36 1.37
N ILE A 103 5.80 -8.27 0.86
CA ILE A 103 5.03 -7.05 0.61
C ILE A 103 4.63 -6.96 -0.86
N ASP A 104 3.60 -6.15 -1.13
CA ASP A 104 3.16 -5.87 -2.49
C ASP A 104 4.29 -5.16 -3.27
N PRO A 105 4.84 -5.79 -4.31
CA PRO A 105 5.95 -5.19 -5.06
C PRO A 105 5.58 -3.88 -5.77
N ASP A 106 4.30 -3.65 -6.07
CA ASP A 106 3.85 -2.39 -6.67
C ASP A 106 4.16 -1.18 -5.78
N LEU A 107 4.19 -1.37 -4.46
CA LEU A 107 4.42 -0.30 -3.48
C LEU A 107 5.89 -0.01 -3.24
N ALA A 108 6.77 -0.90 -3.65
CA ALA A 108 8.20 -0.77 -3.39
C ALA A 108 8.86 0.17 -4.41
N ASP A 109 9.75 1.03 -3.93
CA ASP A 109 10.59 1.85 -4.79
C ASP A 109 11.69 1.01 -5.42
N ASN A 110 12.16 -0.03 -4.72
CA ASN A 110 13.12 -1.01 -5.22
C ASN A 110 12.56 -2.42 -4.98
N ILE A 111 12.09 -3.06 -6.05
CA ILE A 111 11.42 -4.36 -5.96
C ILE A 111 12.39 -5.45 -5.51
N GLN A 112 13.64 -5.41 -5.96
CA GLN A 112 14.67 -6.38 -5.57
C GLN A 112 14.91 -6.39 -4.06
N ASN A 113 14.87 -5.22 -3.43
CA ASN A 113 15.10 -5.04 -1.99
C ASN A 113 13.83 -4.57 -1.27
N ARG A 114 12.67 -5.05 -1.70
CA ARG A 114 11.37 -4.57 -1.20
C ARG A 114 11.13 -4.77 0.28
N MET A 115 11.85 -5.70 0.90
CA MET A 115 11.71 -5.98 2.34
C MET A 115 12.69 -5.19 3.22
N SER A 116 13.59 -4.41 2.63
CA SER A 116 14.58 -3.63 3.39
C SER A 116 14.11 -2.26 3.80
#